data_101160471eb2fba5d4df79a6598c7b80
#
_entry.id   101160471eb2fba5d4df79a6598c7b80
#
_cell.length_a   1.000
_cell.length_b   1.000
_cell.length_c   1.000
_cell.angle_alpha   90.00
_cell.angle_beta   90.00
_cell.angle_gamma   90.00
#
_symmetry.space_group_name_H-M   'P 1'
#
loop_
_entity.id
_entity.type
_entity.pdbx_description
1 polymer ?
#
loop_
_entity_poly.entity_id
_entity_poly.type
_entity_poly.pdbx_seq_one_letter_code
_entity_poly.pdbx_strand_id
1 'polypeptide(L)'
;MNKRFLEKPFRLMAIVGCVYILTMVILSVFTDFDYENNLMPFAKIISYTAAAIAFILCALTFFFYEKHIFYYSALEILAFSNIYNGRIYTALFLTAILFILLLLENRLSSKPRLIIYLVLEVIKLLLVIPCGVRNFFEYIGISLFSLATIGCINLLFRHAYDKKQTGSINLDDYRFSERQKNCIKEIVVNNTTIKALAIDYNVSESAIKKDLSHIYTVLGITGKADLKALFIGYKFE
;
A
#
# COMPACT_ATOMS: atom_id res chain seq x y z
N MET A 1 0.52 12.69 -2.48
CA MET A 1 1.25 12.11 -1.34
C MET A 1 2.74 12.19 -1.64
N ASN A 2 3.54 12.83 -0.77
CA ASN A 2 4.93 13.17 -1.03
C ASN A 2 5.77 11.87 -1.11
N LYS A 3 6.46 11.61 -2.24
CA LYS A 3 7.28 10.39 -2.45
C LYS A 3 8.25 10.11 -1.29
N ARG A 4 8.86 11.16 -0.73
CA ARG A 4 9.79 11.04 0.40
C ARG A 4 9.18 10.48 1.70
N PHE A 5 7.85 10.54 1.86
CA PHE A 5 7.17 10.01 3.05
C PHE A 5 7.05 8.49 3.01
N LEU A 6 6.94 7.89 1.80
CA LEU A 6 6.88 6.43 1.59
C LEU A 6 8.26 5.75 1.57
N GLU A 7 9.34 6.50 1.39
CA GLU A 7 10.70 5.96 1.30
C GLU A 7 11.21 5.40 2.64
N LYS A 8 10.98 6.14 3.73
CA LYS A 8 11.43 5.76 5.07
C LYS A 8 10.84 4.43 5.57
N PRO A 9 9.52 4.15 5.45
CA PRO A 9 8.95 2.91 5.94
C PRO A 9 9.48 1.67 5.20
N PHE A 10 9.74 1.72 3.88
CA PHE A 10 10.28 0.56 3.16
C PHE A 10 11.72 0.24 3.54
N ARG A 11 12.56 1.24 3.80
CA ARG A 11 13.92 1.00 4.35
C ARG A 11 13.85 0.38 5.75
N LEU A 12 12.96 0.87 6.60
CA LEU A 12 12.75 0.29 7.93
C LEU A 12 12.25 -1.16 7.83
N MET A 13 11.26 -1.42 6.98
CA MET A 13 10.74 -2.77 6.72
C MET A 13 11.83 -3.71 6.19
N ALA A 14 12.72 -3.23 5.31
CA ALA A 14 13.85 -4.00 4.81
C ALA A 14 14.83 -4.41 5.94
N ILE A 15 15.15 -3.48 6.85
CA ILE A 15 16.00 -3.75 8.02
C ILE A 15 15.31 -4.78 8.93
N VAL A 16 14.04 -4.57 9.26
CA VAL A 16 13.24 -5.50 10.09
C VAL A 16 13.18 -6.88 9.43
N GLY A 17 12.98 -6.95 8.12
CA GLY A 17 13.00 -8.19 7.36
C GLY A 17 14.35 -8.92 7.44
N CYS A 18 15.46 -8.22 7.25
CA CYS A 18 16.80 -8.79 7.41
C CYS A 18 17.03 -9.32 8.82
N VAL A 19 16.69 -8.55 9.85
CA VAL A 19 16.84 -8.97 11.26
C VAL A 19 15.97 -10.20 11.54
N TYR A 20 14.72 -10.22 11.08
CA TYR A 20 13.82 -11.35 11.23
C TYR A 20 14.40 -12.62 10.60
N ILE A 21 14.87 -12.55 9.34
CA ILE A 21 15.46 -13.71 8.64
C ILE A 21 16.69 -14.22 9.37
N LEU A 22 17.61 -13.33 9.77
CA LEU A 22 18.80 -13.71 10.53
C LEU A 22 18.44 -14.38 11.86
N THR A 23 17.49 -13.82 12.60
CA THR A 23 17.03 -14.40 13.87
C THR A 23 16.46 -15.80 13.66
N MET A 24 15.61 -15.99 12.62
CA MET A 24 15.02 -17.30 12.33
C MET A 24 16.07 -18.34 11.89
N VAL A 25 17.07 -17.93 11.09
CA VAL A 25 18.18 -18.80 10.70
C VAL A 25 19.01 -19.19 11.92
N ILE A 26 19.39 -18.24 12.77
CA ILE A 26 20.14 -18.50 14.00
C ILE A 26 19.37 -19.46 14.92
N LEU A 27 18.10 -19.18 15.19
CA LEU A 27 17.25 -20.05 16.00
C LEU A 27 17.17 -21.47 15.41
N SER A 28 17.02 -21.60 14.09
CA SER A 28 16.93 -22.92 13.45
C SER A 28 18.22 -23.74 13.54
N VAL A 29 19.37 -23.07 13.65
CA VAL A 29 20.67 -23.75 13.82
C VAL A 29 20.89 -24.21 15.27
N PHE A 30 20.49 -23.37 16.26
CA PHE A 30 20.77 -23.65 17.67
C PHE A 30 19.71 -24.49 18.38
N THR A 31 18.47 -24.53 17.87
CA THR A 31 17.37 -25.20 18.60
C THR A 31 16.91 -26.48 17.95
N ASP A 32 17.54 -26.93 16.83
CA ASP A 32 17.04 -28.06 16.02
C ASP A 32 15.51 -28.01 15.82
N PHE A 33 14.99 -26.76 15.67
CA PHE A 33 13.58 -26.43 15.71
C PHE A 33 12.82 -27.27 14.69
N ASP A 34 12.27 -28.36 15.19
CA ASP A 34 11.31 -29.29 14.59
C ASP A 34 11.27 -29.40 13.06
N TYR A 35 12.33 -29.90 12.48
CA TYR A 35 12.26 -30.49 11.15
C TYR A 35 11.81 -31.98 11.21
N GLU A 36 11.55 -32.51 12.41
CA GLU A 36 11.14 -33.90 12.58
C GLU A 36 9.79 -34.25 11.95
N ASN A 37 8.92 -33.25 11.76
CA ASN A 37 7.61 -33.44 11.14
C ASN A 37 7.52 -32.98 9.68
N ASN A 38 8.64 -32.72 9.00
CA ASN A 38 8.63 -32.32 7.61
C ASN A 38 8.35 -33.49 6.68
N LEU A 39 7.10 -33.57 6.20
CA LEU A 39 6.64 -34.54 5.20
C LEU A 39 7.31 -34.36 3.84
N MET A 40 7.96 -33.22 3.60
CA MET A 40 8.52 -32.86 2.30
C MET A 40 10.03 -33.10 2.23
N PRO A 41 10.53 -33.72 1.13
CA PRO A 41 11.96 -33.95 0.95
C PRO A 41 12.71 -32.61 0.80
N PHE A 42 13.95 -32.55 1.25
CA PHE A 42 14.84 -31.37 1.14
C PHE A 42 14.34 -30.09 1.83
N ALA A 43 13.38 -30.19 2.77
CA ALA A 43 12.78 -29.05 3.44
C ALA A 43 13.81 -28.09 4.08
N LYS A 44 14.86 -28.63 4.73
CA LYS A 44 15.95 -27.81 5.29
C LYS A 44 16.69 -27.02 4.21
N ILE A 45 17.05 -27.66 3.10
CA ILE A 45 17.78 -26.99 2.00
C ILE A 45 16.94 -25.89 1.39
N ILE A 46 15.66 -26.17 1.12
CA ILE A 46 14.72 -25.19 0.56
C ILE A 46 14.55 -24.01 1.52
N SER A 47 14.45 -24.27 2.83
CA SER A 47 14.30 -23.21 3.83
C SER A 47 15.52 -22.28 3.87
N TYR A 48 16.74 -22.83 3.93
CA TYR A 48 17.94 -22.00 3.96
C TYR A 48 18.19 -21.25 2.65
N THR A 49 17.94 -21.89 1.51
CA THR A 49 18.06 -21.19 0.21
C THR A 49 17.03 -20.09 0.05
N ALA A 50 15.78 -20.31 0.44
CA ALA A 50 14.74 -19.31 0.44
C ALA A 50 15.07 -18.13 1.39
N ALA A 51 15.57 -18.44 2.60
CA ALA A 51 16.00 -17.41 3.55
C ALA A 51 17.17 -16.58 3.00
N ALA A 52 18.17 -17.20 2.37
CA ALA A 52 19.27 -16.48 1.75
C ALA A 52 18.81 -15.56 0.60
N ILE A 53 17.95 -16.06 -0.29
CA ILE A 53 17.39 -15.26 -1.38
C ILE A 53 16.55 -14.11 -0.83
N ALA A 54 15.67 -14.38 0.14
CA ALA A 54 14.84 -13.34 0.76
C ALA A 54 15.68 -12.28 1.48
N PHE A 55 16.77 -12.68 2.14
CA PHE A 55 17.71 -11.75 2.77
C PHE A 55 18.35 -10.82 1.74
N ILE A 56 18.83 -11.36 0.61
CA ILE A 56 19.40 -10.57 -0.49
C ILE A 56 18.34 -9.59 -1.04
N LEU A 57 17.10 -10.03 -1.25
CA LEU A 57 16.02 -9.19 -1.74
C LEU A 57 15.65 -8.08 -0.74
N CYS A 58 15.63 -8.37 0.56
CA CYS A 58 15.46 -7.33 1.58
C CYS A 58 16.62 -6.32 1.57
N ALA A 59 17.87 -6.78 1.45
CA ALA A 59 19.02 -5.91 1.32
C ALA A 59 18.94 -5.04 0.05
N LEU A 60 18.54 -5.61 -1.10
CA LEU A 60 18.29 -4.85 -2.32
C LEU A 60 17.18 -3.82 -2.15
N THR A 61 16.14 -4.10 -1.38
CA THR A 61 15.08 -3.13 -1.06
C THR A 61 15.64 -1.93 -0.28
N PHE A 62 16.62 -2.13 0.60
CA PHE A 62 17.26 -1.05 1.33
C PHE A 62 18.01 -0.09 0.40
N PHE A 63 18.73 -0.63 -0.59
CA PHE A 63 19.49 0.17 -1.56
C PHE A 63 18.59 0.75 -2.65
N PHE A 64 17.62 -0.02 -3.15
CA PHE A 64 16.72 0.33 -4.24
C PHE A 64 15.28 0.52 -3.74
N TYR A 65 15.10 1.34 -2.73
CA TYR A 65 13.82 1.53 -2.02
C TYR A 65 12.65 1.95 -2.92
N GLU A 66 12.91 2.52 -4.10
CA GLU A 66 11.87 2.83 -5.08
C GLU A 66 11.28 1.58 -5.76
N LYS A 67 12.01 0.46 -5.73
CA LYS A 67 11.62 -0.80 -6.36
C LYS A 67 11.06 -1.76 -5.31
N HIS A 68 9.86 -1.49 -4.83
CA HIS A 68 9.18 -2.31 -3.81
C HIS A 68 9.01 -3.78 -4.20
N ILE A 69 9.17 -4.11 -5.49
CA ILE A 69 9.06 -5.48 -6.00
C ILE A 69 10.02 -6.44 -5.28
N PHE A 70 11.22 -5.99 -4.89
CA PHE A 70 12.17 -6.85 -4.18
C PHE A 70 11.61 -7.30 -2.82
N TYR A 71 10.97 -6.38 -2.09
CA TYR A 71 10.38 -6.70 -0.80
C TYR A 71 9.19 -7.64 -0.94
N TYR A 72 8.33 -7.43 -1.93
CA TYR A 72 7.20 -8.30 -2.22
C TYR A 72 7.67 -9.70 -2.60
N SER A 73 8.70 -9.82 -3.44
CA SER A 73 9.29 -11.11 -3.80
C SER A 73 9.91 -11.82 -2.60
N ALA A 74 10.53 -11.09 -1.67
CA ALA A 74 11.05 -11.66 -0.44
C ALA A 74 9.93 -12.26 0.43
N LEU A 75 8.82 -11.53 0.62
CA LEU A 75 7.67 -12.02 1.39
C LEU A 75 7.05 -13.26 0.74
N GLU A 76 6.90 -13.26 -0.61
CA GLU A 76 6.38 -14.43 -1.32
C GLU A 76 7.27 -15.66 -1.18
N ILE A 77 8.58 -15.52 -1.39
CA ILE A 77 9.54 -16.63 -1.25
C ILE A 77 9.50 -17.21 0.16
N LEU A 78 9.44 -16.35 1.19
CA LEU A 78 9.31 -16.80 2.56
C LEU A 78 7.97 -17.49 2.82
N ALA A 79 6.87 -17.00 2.27
CA ALA A 79 5.57 -17.64 2.40
C ALA A 79 5.56 -19.02 1.77
N PHE A 80 6.07 -19.20 0.54
CA PHE A 80 6.20 -20.49 -0.13
C PHE A 80 7.09 -21.46 0.67
N SER A 81 8.25 -20.99 1.15
CA SER A 81 9.15 -21.80 1.97
C SER A 81 8.49 -22.26 3.26
N ASN A 82 7.72 -21.40 3.93
CA ASN A 82 7.02 -21.77 5.16
C ASN A 82 5.90 -22.78 4.91
N ILE A 83 5.15 -22.68 3.80
CA ILE A 83 4.17 -23.70 3.41
C ILE A 83 4.87 -25.04 3.20
N TYR A 84 5.97 -25.04 2.43
CA TYR A 84 6.73 -26.27 2.14
C TYR A 84 7.27 -26.96 3.42
N ASN A 85 7.55 -26.18 4.45
CA ASN A 85 7.97 -26.66 5.77
C ASN A 85 6.82 -26.94 6.74
N GLY A 86 5.56 -26.91 6.27
CA GLY A 86 4.38 -27.15 7.10
C GLY A 86 4.03 -26.00 8.08
N ARG A 87 4.73 -24.86 8.00
CA ARG A 87 4.52 -23.68 8.87
C ARG A 87 3.43 -22.78 8.30
N ILE A 88 2.23 -23.29 8.23
CA ILE A 88 1.10 -22.66 7.52
C ILE A 88 0.73 -21.29 8.09
N TYR A 89 0.71 -21.15 9.43
CA TYR A 89 0.36 -19.87 10.07
C TYR A 89 1.37 -18.75 9.77
N THR A 90 2.67 -19.07 9.73
CA THR A 90 3.71 -18.11 9.34
C THR A 90 3.55 -17.70 7.88
N ALA A 91 3.26 -18.64 7.01
CA ALA A 91 3.02 -18.37 5.59
C ALA A 91 1.79 -17.46 5.39
N LEU A 92 0.69 -17.74 6.09
CA LEU A 92 -0.53 -16.92 6.06
C LEU A 92 -0.27 -15.50 6.57
N PHE A 93 0.51 -15.34 7.64
CA PHE A 93 0.88 -14.04 8.17
C PHE A 93 1.69 -13.23 7.15
N LEU A 94 2.69 -13.83 6.50
CA LEU A 94 3.48 -13.18 5.46
C LEU A 94 2.63 -12.80 4.24
N THR A 95 1.72 -13.69 3.82
CA THR A 95 0.76 -13.43 2.74
C THR A 95 -0.19 -12.28 3.08
N ALA A 96 -0.68 -12.21 4.33
CA ALA A 96 -1.54 -11.11 4.78
C ALA A 96 -0.79 -9.76 4.75
N ILE A 97 0.47 -9.72 5.21
CA ILE A 97 1.31 -8.52 5.14
C ILE A 97 1.47 -8.08 3.68
N LEU A 98 1.82 -9.00 2.78
CA LEU A 98 1.97 -8.71 1.36
C LEU A 98 0.68 -8.15 0.76
N PHE A 99 -0.46 -8.77 1.05
CA PHE A 99 -1.77 -8.32 0.56
C PHE A 99 -2.09 -6.91 1.03
N ILE A 100 -1.87 -6.60 2.33
CA ILE A 100 -2.05 -5.24 2.88
C ILE A 100 -1.16 -4.24 2.15
N LEU A 101 0.11 -4.54 1.92
CA LEU A 101 1.03 -3.65 1.22
C LEU A 101 0.59 -3.40 -0.22
N LEU A 102 0.16 -4.43 -0.94
CA LEU A 102 -0.36 -4.31 -2.31
C LEU A 102 -1.63 -3.46 -2.38
N LEU A 103 -2.51 -3.55 -1.37
CA LEU A 103 -3.70 -2.71 -1.26
C LEU A 103 -3.33 -1.24 -0.97
N LEU A 104 -2.45 -1.00 0.01
CA LEU A 104 -2.02 0.36 0.37
C LEU A 104 -1.36 1.09 -0.80
N GLU A 105 -0.61 0.38 -1.65
CA GLU A 105 -0.02 0.96 -2.85
C GLU A 105 -0.94 0.98 -4.06
N ASN A 106 -2.18 0.52 -3.91
CA ASN A 106 -3.16 0.40 -5.01
C ASN A 106 -2.63 -0.44 -6.20
N ARG A 107 -1.74 -1.41 -5.92
CA ARG A 107 -1.12 -2.25 -6.96
C ARG A 107 -2.08 -3.27 -7.55
N LEU A 108 -3.08 -3.71 -6.79
CA LEU A 108 -4.08 -4.67 -7.21
C LEU A 108 -5.16 -4.07 -8.13
N SER A 109 -5.19 -2.75 -8.33
CA SER A 109 -6.14 -2.09 -9.25
C SER A 109 -5.92 -2.46 -10.73
N SER A 110 -4.71 -2.90 -11.11
CA SER A 110 -4.43 -3.32 -12.48
C SER A 110 -4.74 -4.80 -12.66
N LYS A 111 -5.60 -5.13 -13.65
CA LYS A 111 -6.01 -6.51 -13.95
C LYS A 111 -4.86 -7.53 -14.05
N PRO A 112 -3.74 -7.25 -14.78
CA PRO A 112 -2.66 -8.24 -14.89
C PRO A 112 -1.99 -8.52 -13.55
N ARG A 113 -1.81 -7.52 -12.68
CA ARG A 113 -1.19 -7.73 -11.36
C ARG A 113 -2.09 -8.51 -10.42
N LEU A 114 -3.39 -8.23 -10.46
CA LEU A 114 -4.38 -9.00 -9.71
C LEU A 114 -4.36 -10.47 -10.14
N ILE A 115 -4.31 -10.75 -11.46
CA ILE A 115 -4.23 -12.11 -11.97
C ILE A 115 -2.97 -12.82 -11.48
N ILE A 116 -1.80 -12.18 -11.57
CA ILE A 116 -0.54 -12.76 -11.07
C ILE A 116 -0.66 -13.09 -9.57
N TYR A 117 -1.19 -12.17 -8.76
CA TYR A 117 -1.39 -12.41 -7.34
C TYR A 117 -2.31 -13.61 -7.09
N LEU A 118 -3.45 -13.69 -7.77
CA LEU A 118 -4.39 -14.81 -7.64
C LEU A 118 -3.77 -16.15 -8.07
N VAL A 119 -2.98 -16.16 -9.13
CA VAL A 119 -2.25 -17.37 -9.56
C VAL A 119 -1.27 -17.83 -8.48
N LEU A 120 -0.53 -16.92 -7.85
CA LEU A 120 0.39 -17.27 -6.75
C LEU A 120 -0.37 -17.81 -5.54
N GLU A 121 -1.54 -17.26 -5.20
CA GLU A 121 -2.39 -17.79 -4.12
C GLU A 121 -2.91 -19.20 -4.44
N VAL A 122 -3.31 -19.47 -5.68
CA VAL A 122 -3.72 -20.81 -6.10
C VAL A 122 -2.56 -21.81 -6.01
N ILE A 123 -1.35 -21.43 -6.42
CA ILE A 123 -0.16 -22.27 -6.29
C ILE A 123 0.12 -22.58 -4.80
N LYS A 124 0.05 -21.58 -3.91
CA LYS A 124 0.20 -21.76 -2.47
C LYS A 124 -0.84 -22.74 -1.92
N LEU A 125 -2.09 -22.59 -2.33
CA LEU A 125 -3.17 -23.51 -1.93
C LEU A 125 -2.89 -24.94 -2.34
N LEU A 126 -2.40 -25.16 -3.57
CA LEU A 126 -2.02 -26.48 -4.05
C LEU A 126 -0.85 -27.09 -3.25
N LEU A 127 0.11 -26.27 -2.81
CA LEU A 127 1.23 -26.69 -1.99
C LEU A 127 0.84 -27.08 -0.56
N VAL A 128 -0.32 -26.63 -0.08
CA VAL A 128 -0.82 -27.02 1.25
C VAL A 128 -1.45 -28.41 1.25
N ILE A 129 -1.93 -28.92 0.10
CA ILE A 129 -2.61 -30.22 0.00
C ILE A 129 -1.76 -31.37 0.58
N PRO A 130 -0.47 -31.52 0.26
CA PRO A 130 0.37 -32.56 0.82
C PRO A 130 0.59 -32.45 2.35
N CYS A 131 0.37 -31.26 2.93
CA CYS A 131 0.48 -31.07 4.37
C CYS A 131 -0.71 -31.62 5.15
N GLY A 132 -1.69 -32.19 4.47
CA GLY A 132 -2.85 -32.87 5.05
C GLY A 132 -4.17 -32.05 4.94
N VAL A 133 -5.25 -32.80 4.91
CA VAL A 133 -6.61 -32.24 4.69
C VAL A 133 -6.99 -31.20 5.74
N ARG A 134 -6.62 -31.39 7.01
CA ARG A 134 -6.87 -30.43 8.08
C ARG A 134 -6.20 -29.10 7.79
N ASN A 135 -4.91 -29.12 7.47
CA ASN A 135 -4.11 -27.96 7.17
C ASN A 135 -4.61 -27.19 5.93
N PHE A 136 -5.13 -27.92 4.94
CA PHE A 136 -5.75 -27.36 3.75
C PHE A 136 -7.02 -26.54 4.09
N PHE A 137 -7.92 -27.11 4.89
CA PHE A 137 -9.13 -26.37 5.31
C PHE A 137 -8.80 -25.21 6.26
N GLU A 138 -7.83 -25.35 7.14
CA GLU A 138 -7.35 -24.27 8.00
C GLU A 138 -6.77 -23.13 7.16
N TYR A 139 -5.98 -23.44 6.13
CA TYR A 139 -5.42 -22.43 5.22
C TYR A 139 -6.52 -21.65 4.49
N ILE A 140 -7.50 -22.34 3.92
CA ILE A 140 -8.63 -21.70 3.24
C ILE A 140 -9.44 -20.84 4.23
N GLY A 141 -9.78 -21.37 5.38
CA GLY A 141 -10.58 -20.66 6.38
C GLY A 141 -9.93 -19.39 6.86
N ILE A 142 -8.62 -19.43 7.21
CA ILE A 142 -7.89 -18.28 7.67
C ILE A 142 -7.65 -17.28 6.53
N SER A 143 -7.39 -17.75 5.30
CA SER A 143 -7.23 -16.86 4.14
C SER A 143 -8.51 -16.08 3.84
N LEU A 144 -9.66 -16.76 3.83
CA LEU A 144 -10.97 -16.12 3.62
C LEU A 144 -11.30 -15.14 4.75
N PHE A 145 -11.04 -15.53 6.01
CA PHE A 145 -11.25 -14.65 7.15
C PHE A 145 -10.35 -13.41 7.08
N SER A 146 -9.07 -13.58 6.73
CA SER A 146 -8.14 -12.47 6.58
C SER A 146 -8.58 -11.51 5.46
N LEU A 147 -8.98 -12.03 4.31
CA LEU A 147 -9.51 -11.23 3.20
C LEU A 147 -10.77 -10.46 3.59
N ALA A 148 -11.71 -11.12 4.28
CA ALA A 148 -12.94 -10.48 4.75
C ALA A 148 -12.62 -9.37 5.76
N THR A 149 -11.73 -9.63 6.73
CA THR A 149 -11.32 -8.65 7.75
C THR A 149 -10.65 -7.44 7.12
N ILE A 150 -9.70 -7.65 6.22
CA ILE A 150 -9.00 -6.56 5.52
C ILE A 150 -9.99 -5.77 4.64
N GLY A 151 -10.92 -6.47 3.96
CA GLY A 151 -11.99 -5.84 3.19
C GLY A 151 -12.88 -4.95 4.06
N CYS A 152 -13.33 -5.44 5.21
CA CYS A 152 -14.11 -4.66 6.18
C CYS A 152 -13.34 -3.44 6.69
N ILE A 153 -12.07 -3.60 7.06
CA ILE A 153 -11.22 -2.50 7.50
C ILE A 153 -11.10 -1.44 6.41
N ASN A 154 -10.86 -1.84 5.15
CA ASN A 154 -10.76 -0.90 4.03
C ASN A 154 -12.08 -0.14 3.79
N LEU A 155 -13.22 -0.82 3.88
CA LEU A 155 -14.55 -0.20 3.79
C LEU A 155 -14.80 0.78 4.94
N LEU A 156 -14.43 0.42 6.17
CA LEU A 156 -14.55 1.31 7.34
C LEU A 156 -13.67 2.55 7.19
N PHE A 157 -12.43 2.40 6.74
CA PHE A 157 -11.55 3.53 6.48
C PHE A 157 -12.08 4.43 5.37
N ARG A 158 -12.58 3.86 4.27
CA ARG A 158 -13.23 4.63 3.20
C ARG A 158 -14.44 5.40 3.75
N HIS A 159 -15.31 4.72 4.48
CA HIS A 159 -16.50 5.37 5.04
C HIS A 159 -16.16 6.48 6.05
N ALA A 160 -15.14 6.24 6.91
CA ALA A 160 -14.66 7.26 7.85
C ALA A 160 -13.99 8.44 7.12
N TYR A 161 -13.28 8.17 6.03
CA TYR A 161 -12.66 9.20 5.19
C TYR A 161 -13.71 10.01 4.45
N ASP A 162 -14.68 9.36 3.82
CA ASP A 162 -15.80 10.01 3.13
C ASP A 162 -16.65 10.85 4.09
N LYS A 163 -16.91 10.35 5.32
CA LYS A 163 -17.63 11.09 6.35
C LYS A 163 -16.85 12.32 6.85
N LYS A 164 -15.52 12.26 6.85
CA LYS A 164 -14.67 13.38 7.22
C LYS A 164 -14.58 14.44 6.11
N GLN A 165 -14.86 14.05 4.85
CA GLN A 165 -14.83 14.91 3.67
C GLN A 165 -16.21 15.46 3.25
N THR A 166 -17.30 15.08 3.92
CA THR A 166 -18.63 15.63 3.66
C THR A 166 -18.94 16.92 4.46
N GLY A 167 -17.91 17.66 4.86
CA GLY A 167 -18.10 19.03 5.31
C GLY A 167 -18.48 19.94 4.14
N SER A 168 -19.50 20.77 4.25
CA SER A 168 -19.67 21.93 3.38
C SER A 168 -18.68 23.01 3.81
N ILE A 169 -18.01 23.62 2.85
CA ILE A 169 -17.19 24.82 3.10
C ILE A 169 -17.90 26.00 2.48
N ASN A 170 -18.25 26.97 3.34
CA ASN A 170 -18.69 28.26 2.89
C ASN A 170 -17.46 29.13 2.59
N LEU A 171 -17.21 29.38 1.29
CA LEU A 171 -16.11 30.26 0.87
C LEU A 171 -16.33 31.73 1.25
N ASP A 172 -17.55 32.12 1.68
CA ASP A 172 -17.86 33.48 2.15
C ASP A 172 -17.12 33.83 3.44
N ASP A 173 -16.82 32.84 4.26
CA ASP A 173 -16.07 33.00 5.52
C ASP A 173 -14.66 33.55 5.29
N TYR A 174 -14.10 33.37 4.10
CA TYR A 174 -12.76 33.82 3.72
C TYR A 174 -12.73 35.18 3.03
N ARG A 175 -13.86 35.85 2.85
CA ARG A 175 -14.00 37.14 2.16
C ARG A 175 -13.41 37.15 0.74
N PHE A 176 -13.47 36.04 0.03
CA PHE A 176 -13.06 35.95 -1.35
C PHE A 176 -14.08 36.66 -2.29
N SER A 177 -13.58 37.28 -3.35
CA SER A 177 -14.44 37.77 -4.42
C SER A 177 -15.11 36.59 -5.17
N GLU A 178 -16.26 36.83 -5.83
CA GLU A 178 -16.95 35.79 -6.60
C GLU A 178 -16.03 35.11 -7.64
N ARG A 179 -15.18 35.88 -8.30
CA ARG A 179 -14.20 35.34 -9.24
C ARG A 179 -13.20 34.42 -8.53
N GLN A 180 -12.72 34.77 -7.35
CA GLN A 180 -11.79 33.94 -6.55
C GLN A 180 -12.46 32.66 -6.07
N LYS A 181 -13.70 32.73 -5.59
CA LYS A 181 -14.48 31.54 -5.20
C LYS A 181 -14.64 30.56 -6.38
N ASN A 182 -15.01 31.11 -7.53
CA ASN A 182 -15.18 30.31 -8.74
C ASN A 182 -13.85 29.73 -9.23
N CYS A 183 -12.71 30.46 -9.15
CA CYS A 183 -11.39 29.93 -9.43
C CYS A 183 -11.03 28.73 -8.51
N ILE A 184 -11.35 28.81 -7.22
CA ILE A 184 -11.16 27.70 -6.28
C ILE A 184 -12.00 26.50 -6.73
N LYS A 185 -13.30 26.67 -6.99
CA LYS A 185 -14.22 25.62 -7.43
C LYS A 185 -13.71 24.94 -8.72
N GLU A 186 -13.37 25.70 -9.73
CA GLU A 186 -12.87 25.20 -11.01
C GLU A 186 -11.55 24.43 -10.88
N ILE A 187 -10.63 24.93 -10.07
CA ILE A 187 -9.34 24.27 -9.86
C ILE A 187 -9.48 22.97 -9.07
N VAL A 188 -10.33 22.96 -8.05
CA VAL A 188 -10.50 21.82 -7.16
C VAL A 188 -11.33 20.73 -7.82
N VAL A 189 -12.48 21.08 -8.40
CA VAL A 189 -13.44 20.12 -8.97
C VAL A 189 -13.02 19.69 -10.38
N ASN A 190 -12.77 20.66 -11.29
CA ASN A 190 -12.57 20.40 -12.71
C ASN A 190 -11.10 20.33 -13.13
N ASN A 191 -10.16 20.56 -12.21
CA ASN A 191 -8.72 20.60 -12.49
C ASN A 191 -8.32 21.64 -13.56
N THR A 192 -9.12 22.68 -13.72
CA THR A 192 -8.97 23.69 -14.78
C THR A 192 -7.59 24.36 -14.74
N THR A 193 -7.04 24.68 -15.90
CA THR A 193 -5.75 25.35 -16.02
C THR A 193 -5.90 26.86 -15.88
N ILE A 194 -4.81 27.56 -15.49
CA ILE A 194 -4.81 29.03 -15.41
C ILE A 194 -5.16 29.66 -16.75
N LYS A 195 -4.71 29.09 -17.86
CA LYS A 195 -4.99 29.56 -19.20
C LYS A 195 -6.49 29.44 -19.55
N ALA A 196 -7.11 28.30 -19.19
CA ALA A 196 -8.54 28.11 -19.41
C ALA A 196 -9.36 29.08 -18.56
N LEU A 197 -9.04 29.26 -17.29
CA LEU A 197 -9.69 30.26 -16.43
C LEU A 197 -9.57 31.70 -16.97
N ALA A 198 -8.42 32.07 -17.54
CA ALA A 198 -8.21 33.37 -18.13
C ALA A 198 -9.14 33.60 -19.33
N ILE A 199 -9.34 32.56 -20.15
CA ILE A 199 -10.27 32.59 -21.29
C ILE A 199 -11.71 32.70 -20.78
N ASP A 200 -12.11 31.85 -19.85
CA ASP A 200 -13.49 31.78 -19.33
C ASP A 200 -13.94 33.07 -18.67
N TYR A 201 -13.03 33.77 -17.98
CA TYR A 201 -13.31 35.04 -17.33
C TYR A 201 -12.98 36.28 -18.18
N ASN A 202 -12.50 36.08 -19.41
CA ASN A 202 -12.08 37.13 -20.32
C ASN A 202 -11.08 38.13 -19.66
N VAL A 203 -10.06 37.58 -18.98
CA VAL A 203 -9.01 38.32 -18.31
C VAL A 203 -7.63 37.77 -18.69
N SER A 204 -6.57 38.51 -18.36
CA SER A 204 -5.20 38.02 -18.57
C SER A 204 -4.84 36.91 -17.62
N GLU A 205 -3.93 36.01 -18.03
CA GLU A 205 -3.39 34.99 -17.13
C GLU A 205 -2.70 35.58 -15.89
N SER A 206 -2.13 36.79 -16.00
CA SER A 206 -1.52 37.49 -14.89
C SER A 206 -2.56 37.92 -13.85
N ALA A 207 -3.79 38.27 -14.26
CA ALA A 207 -4.87 38.57 -13.34
C ALA A 207 -5.31 37.33 -12.55
N ILE A 208 -5.45 36.16 -13.21
CA ILE A 208 -5.75 34.89 -12.53
C ILE A 208 -4.63 34.50 -11.59
N LYS A 209 -3.35 34.65 -11.99
CA LYS A 209 -2.20 34.37 -11.10
C LYS A 209 -2.22 35.26 -9.85
N LYS A 210 -2.61 36.54 -9.99
CA LYS A 210 -2.74 37.46 -8.87
C LYS A 210 -3.85 37.01 -7.92
N ASP A 211 -5.01 36.61 -8.46
CA ASP A 211 -6.10 36.07 -7.65
C ASP A 211 -5.69 34.80 -6.90
N LEU A 212 -5.00 33.86 -7.57
CA LEU A 212 -4.50 32.64 -6.94
C LEU A 212 -3.44 32.93 -5.86
N SER A 213 -2.54 33.90 -6.10
CA SER A 213 -1.58 34.34 -5.09
C SER A 213 -2.26 34.86 -3.83
N HIS A 214 -3.32 35.69 -4.00
CA HIS A 214 -4.11 36.17 -2.88
C HIS A 214 -4.81 35.03 -2.14
N ILE A 215 -5.43 34.08 -2.87
CA ILE A 215 -6.05 32.87 -2.28
C ILE A 215 -5.03 32.07 -1.47
N TYR A 216 -3.84 31.83 -2.03
CA TYR A 216 -2.79 31.08 -1.34
C TYR A 216 -2.33 31.78 -0.07
N THR A 217 -2.19 33.11 -0.10
CA THR A 217 -1.82 33.90 1.08
C THR A 217 -2.88 33.83 2.18
N VAL A 218 -4.16 33.99 1.82
CA VAL A 218 -5.26 33.93 2.79
C VAL A 218 -5.41 32.55 3.41
N LEU A 219 -5.21 31.49 2.61
CA LEU A 219 -5.31 30.10 3.08
C LEU A 219 -4.03 29.56 3.71
N GLY A 220 -2.92 30.32 3.69
CA GLY A 220 -1.63 29.86 4.23
C GLY A 220 -1.00 28.70 3.47
N ILE A 221 -1.25 28.59 2.16
CA ILE A 221 -0.79 27.49 1.30
C ILE A 221 0.21 27.96 0.25
N THR A 222 0.97 27.05 -0.35
CA THR A 222 2.07 27.40 -1.26
C THR A 222 1.74 27.23 -2.73
N GLY A 223 0.62 26.56 -3.07
CA GLY A 223 0.31 26.35 -4.48
C GLY A 223 -0.95 25.55 -4.79
N LYS A 224 -1.16 25.29 -6.09
CA LYS A 224 -2.33 24.56 -6.62
C LYS A 224 -2.50 23.16 -6.03
N ALA A 225 -1.42 22.46 -5.75
CA ALA A 225 -1.46 21.12 -5.17
C ALA A 225 -2.00 21.15 -3.73
N ASP A 226 -1.57 22.14 -2.94
CA ASP A 226 -2.02 22.33 -1.57
C ASP A 226 -3.48 22.79 -1.53
N LEU A 227 -3.89 23.67 -2.47
CA LEU A 227 -5.27 24.08 -2.63
C LEU A 227 -6.20 22.89 -2.86
N LYS A 228 -5.80 21.99 -3.76
CA LYS A 228 -6.55 20.75 -3.98
C LYS A 228 -6.59 19.86 -2.77
N ALA A 229 -5.45 19.67 -2.10
CA ALA A 229 -5.37 18.84 -0.90
C ALA A 229 -6.24 19.38 0.24
N LEU A 230 -6.34 20.72 0.36
CA LEU A 230 -7.15 21.38 1.38
C LEU A 230 -8.65 21.18 1.17
N PHE A 231 -9.11 21.30 -0.08
CA PHE A 231 -10.54 21.29 -0.42
C PHE A 231 -11.04 19.99 -1.08
N ILE A 232 -10.17 18.98 -1.22
CA ILE A 232 -10.57 17.70 -1.82
C ILE A 232 -11.66 17.04 -0.96
N GLY A 233 -12.81 16.76 -1.56
CA GLY A 233 -13.94 16.10 -0.90
C GLY A 233 -14.91 17.04 -0.16
N TYR A 234 -14.67 18.34 -0.11
CA TYR A 234 -15.65 19.29 0.40
C TYR A 234 -16.65 19.69 -0.71
N LYS A 235 -17.91 19.83 -0.32
CA LYS A 235 -18.93 20.46 -1.17
C LYS A 235 -18.86 21.97 -0.96
N PHE A 236 -18.77 22.72 -2.05
CA PHE A 236 -18.86 24.17 -2.02
C PHE A 236 -20.33 24.57 -2.02
N GLU A 237 -20.76 25.29 -1.02
CA GLU A 237 -22.05 25.94 -0.92
C GLU A 237 -21.98 27.33 -1.55
#